data_76781351141ae15dfb6e40922a579a47
#
_entry.id   76781351141ae15dfb6e40922a579a47
#
_cell.length_a   1.000
_cell.length_b   1.000
_cell.length_c   1.000
_cell.angle_alpha   90.00
_cell.angle_beta   90.00
_cell.angle_gamma   90.00
#
_symmetry.space_group_name_H-M   'P 1'
#
loop_
_entity.id
_entity.type
_entity.pdbx_description
1 polymer ?
#
loop_
_entity_poly.entity_id
_entity_poly.type
_entity_poly.pdbx_seq_one_letter_code
_entity_poly.pdbx_strand_id
1 'polypeptide(L)'
;MGDRPDASTASFAILHVGYGNHGVASTVGFVQDGDVRVVTDPGMVRDRSVILEPLARLGVPPDQVTDVVFSHHHPDHTLNAALFRTARFHDHWAVYNGDQWHWRDAEGHCLTPSIRLIRTPGHTPEDITTLVGTADGVVAFTHLWNDATAAGDRHAVDLDALHAGRRRVLAVADIIVPGHGAAFAPDSATPR
;
A
#
# COMPACT_ATOMS: atom_id res chain seq x y z
N MET A 1 -12.72 4.80 -17.51
CA MET A 1 -11.86 5.69 -16.70
C MET A 1 -10.57 4.90 -16.51
N GLY A 2 -9.40 5.46 -16.75
CA GLY A 2 -8.13 4.72 -16.62
C GLY A 2 -7.75 4.56 -15.14
N ASP A 3 -6.85 3.61 -14.82
CA ASP A 3 -6.40 3.37 -13.44
C ASP A 3 -5.45 4.45 -12.92
N ARG A 4 -4.81 5.23 -13.78
CA ARG A 4 -3.89 6.30 -13.33
C ARG A 4 -4.60 7.31 -12.46
N PRO A 5 -3.96 7.83 -11.37
CA PRO A 5 -4.43 8.98 -10.63
C PRO A 5 -4.63 10.20 -11.54
N ASP A 6 -5.58 11.07 -11.17
CA ASP A 6 -5.96 12.24 -11.98
C ASP A 6 -4.97 13.42 -11.79
N ALA A 7 -4.12 13.38 -10.75
CA ALA A 7 -3.08 14.37 -10.46
C ALA A 7 -1.77 13.69 -10.06
N SER A 8 -0.68 14.48 -9.95
CA SER A 8 0.68 14.01 -9.66
C SER A 8 1.37 14.89 -8.60
N THR A 9 0.62 15.31 -7.58
CA THR A 9 1.09 16.24 -6.54
C THR A 9 1.56 15.55 -5.27
N ALA A 10 1.32 14.24 -5.14
CA ALA A 10 1.72 13.50 -3.97
C ALA A 10 3.24 13.25 -3.91
N SER A 11 3.74 13.09 -2.70
CA SER A 11 5.06 12.56 -2.40
C SER A 11 4.95 11.27 -1.61
N PHE A 12 6.01 10.44 -1.63
CA PHE A 12 6.03 9.21 -0.84
C PHE A 12 7.37 8.98 -0.17
N ALA A 13 7.37 8.16 0.87
CA ALA A 13 8.57 7.65 1.53
C ALA A 13 8.33 6.21 2.00
N ILE A 14 9.39 5.42 2.09
CA ILE A 14 9.36 4.10 2.72
C ILE A 14 9.81 4.28 4.17
N LEU A 15 8.90 4.01 5.12
CA LEU A 15 9.20 4.06 6.55
C LEU A 15 9.97 2.81 6.99
N HIS A 16 9.60 1.64 6.46
CA HIS A 16 10.23 0.36 6.73
C HIS A 16 10.22 -0.51 5.47
N VAL A 17 11.36 -1.08 5.12
CA VAL A 17 11.45 -2.09 4.06
C VAL A 17 11.11 -3.46 4.66
N GLY A 18 10.06 -4.08 4.15
CA GLY A 18 9.59 -5.38 4.59
C GLY A 18 10.52 -6.54 4.24
N TYR A 19 10.25 -7.69 4.80
CA TYR A 19 11.00 -8.94 4.55
C TYR A 19 10.12 -10.17 4.80
N GLY A 20 10.46 -11.31 4.15
CA GLY A 20 9.72 -12.57 4.23
C GLY A 20 10.59 -13.82 4.41
N ASN A 21 11.85 -13.72 4.89
CA ASN A 21 12.79 -14.86 4.92
C ASN A 21 13.13 -15.38 6.33
N HIS A 22 13.43 -14.51 7.31
CA HIS A 22 13.74 -14.85 8.70
C HIS A 22 12.73 -14.26 9.68
N GLY A 23 11.47 -14.34 9.37
CA GLY A 23 10.33 -13.67 9.92
C GLY A 23 9.57 -13.00 8.80
N VAL A 24 8.52 -12.29 9.14
CA VAL A 24 7.70 -11.55 8.17
C VAL A 24 7.38 -10.17 8.69
N ALA A 25 7.52 -9.16 7.84
CA ALA A 25 7.08 -7.80 8.07
C ALA A 25 6.74 -7.15 6.73
N SER A 26 5.64 -6.41 6.68
CA SER A 26 5.26 -5.64 5.49
C SER A 26 6.24 -4.51 5.20
N THR A 27 6.30 -4.08 3.95
CA THR A 27 6.86 -2.78 3.59
C THR A 27 5.86 -1.71 4.00
N VAL A 28 6.27 -0.82 4.90
CA VAL A 28 5.42 0.26 5.40
C VAL A 28 5.72 1.52 4.61
N GLY A 29 4.71 2.02 3.89
CA GLY A 29 4.81 3.25 3.12
C GLY A 29 4.20 4.45 3.84
N PHE A 30 4.63 5.64 3.42
CA PHE A 30 4.01 6.92 3.76
C PHE A 30 3.79 7.71 2.48
N VAL A 31 2.61 8.32 2.36
CA VAL A 31 2.24 9.17 1.22
C VAL A 31 1.66 10.46 1.76
N GLN A 32 2.04 11.59 1.17
CA GLN A 32 1.47 12.89 1.47
C GLN A 32 1.00 13.61 0.21
N ASP A 33 -0.24 14.10 0.25
CA ASP A 33 -0.83 14.96 -0.79
C ASP A 33 -1.63 16.09 -0.12
N GLY A 34 -1.04 17.28 -0.06
CA GLY A 34 -1.55 18.40 0.73
C GLY A 34 -1.62 18.06 2.22
N ASP A 35 -2.83 18.14 2.79
CA ASP A 35 -3.10 17.81 4.20
C ASP A 35 -3.40 16.32 4.43
N VAL A 36 -3.55 15.54 3.37
CA VAL A 36 -3.78 14.09 3.47
C VAL A 36 -2.45 13.36 3.66
N ARG A 37 -2.35 12.60 4.74
CA ARG A 37 -1.17 11.82 5.16
C ARG A 37 -1.56 10.38 5.35
N VAL A 38 -1.11 9.53 4.46
CA VAL A 38 -1.48 8.12 4.40
C VAL A 38 -0.32 7.24 4.85
N VAL A 39 -0.58 6.27 5.73
CA VAL A 39 0.34 5.16 5.99
C VAL A 39 -0.24 3.91 5.34
N THR A 40 0.58 3.19 4.59
CA THR A 40 0.19 1.89 4.00
C THR A 40 0.79 0.75 4.81
N ASP A 41 -0.03 -0.27 5.09
CA ASP A 41 0.38 -1.55 5.68
C ASP A 41 1.26 -1.44 6.95
N PRO A 42 0.80 -0.80 8.04
CA PRO A 42 1.56 -0.67 9.28
C PRO A 42 1.57 -1.99 10.07
N GLY A 43 2.12 -3.05 9.47
CA GLY A 43 2.07 -4.40 9.99
C GLY A 43 3.13 -4.75 11.02
N MET A 44 3.33 -6.04 11.22
CA MET A 44 4.29 -6.55 12.20
C MET A 44 5.70 -6.05 11.91
N VAL A 45 6.35 -5.53 12.94
CA VAL A 45 7.76 -5.15 12.94
C VAL A 45 8.37 -5.57 14.27
N ARG A 46 9.67 -5.80 14.30
CA ARG A 46 10.37 -6.19 15.53
C ARG A 46 10.29 -5.10 16.60
N ASP A 47 10.42 -3.83 16.17
CA ASP A 47 10.32 -2.65 17.02
C ASP A 47 9.51 -1.57 16.28
N ARG A 48 8.55 -0.98 16.97
CA ARG A 48 7.69 0.09 16.40
C ARG A 48 8.46 1.36 16.07
N SER A 49 9.64 1.58 16.66
CA SER A 49 10.53 2.70 16.33
C SER A 49 10.91 2.72 14.85
N VAL A 50 11.00 1.55 14.17
CA VAL A 50 11.31 1.47 12.74
C VAL A 50 10.24 2.09 11.84
N ILE A 51 9.03 2.30 12.36
CA ILE A 51 7.95 3.06 11.72
C ILE A 51 7.92 4.51 12.24
N LEU A 52 7.97 4.67 13.56
CA LEU A 52 7.73 5.96 14.22
C LEU A 52 8.88 6.95 14.03
N GLU A 53 10.15 6.50 14.07
CA GLU A 53 11.29 7.38 13.88
C GLU A 53 11.39 7.96 12.45
N PRO A 54 11.25 7.15 11.35
CA PRO A 54 11.19 7.72 10.02
C PRO A 54 10.04 8.70 9.83
N LEU A 55 8.86 8.40 10.38
CA LEU A 55 7.71 9.30 10.35
C LEU A 55 8.00 10.62 11.06
N ALA A 56 8.62 10.55 12.25
CA ALA A 56 9.05 11.74 12.99
C ALA A 56 10.11 12.58 12.24
N ARG A 57 11.05 11.94 11.52
CA ARG A 57 12.01 12.64 10.65
C ARG A 57 11.35 13.40 9.50
N LEU A 58 10.18 12.94 9.05
CA LEU A 58 9.34 13.67 8.09
C LEU A 58 8.52 14.80 8.73
N GLY A 59 8.64 15.00 10.05
CA GLY A 59 7.89 16.00 10.80
C GLY A 59 6.42 15.63 11.04
N VAL A 60 6.07 14.35 10.92
CA VAL A 60 4.68 13.87 11.05
C VAL A 60 4.55 13.02 12.31
N PRO A 61 3.93 13.53 13.38
CA PRO A 61 3.57 12.71 14.52
C PRO A 61 2.43 11.75 14.17
N PRO A 62 2.30 10.59 14.84
CA PRO A 62 1.30 9.57 14.49
C PRO A 62 -0.15 10.05 14.51
N ASP A 63 -0.48 11.02 15.35
CA ASP A 63 -1.81 11.63 15.45
C ASP A 63 -2.13 12.61 14.31
N GLN A 64 -1.16 12.97 13.49
CA GLN A 64 -1.35 13.74 12.26
C GLN A 64 -1.47 12.87 11.00
N VAL A 65 -1.33 11.55 11.10
CA VAL A 65 -1.69 10.63 10.02
C VAL A 65 -3.21 10.66 9.88
N THR A 66 -3.69 10.99 8.69
CA THR A 66 -5.11 11.16 8.42
C THR A 66 -5.79 9.86 7.98
N ASP A 67 -5.02 8.98 7.34
CA ASP A 67 -5.52 7.77 6.73
C ASP A 67 -4.51 6.61 6.85
N VAL A 68 -5.01 5.41 7.03
CA VAL A 68 -4.25 4.17 6.94
C VAL A 68 -4.92 3.29 5.90
N VAL A 69 -4.15 2.76 4.97
CA VAL A 69 -4.65 1.82 3.94
C VAL A 69 -4.04 0.45 4.18
N PHE A 70 -4.88 -0.57 4.25
CA PHE A 70 -4.47 -1.97 4.27
C PHE A 70 -4.57 -2.55 2.87
N SER A 71 -3.45 -3.09 2.36
CA SER A 71 -3.50 -3.85 1.09
C SER A 71 -4.39 -5.09 1.24
N HIS A 72 -4.35 -5.74 2.40
CA HIS A 72 -5.19 -6.85 2.82
C HIS A 72 -5.09 -7.05 4.35
N HIS A 73 -5.77 -8.08 4.89
CA HIS A 73 -5.95 -8.21 6.35
C HIS A 73 -4.98 -9.19 7.05
N HIS A 74 -3.90 -9.63 6.43
CA HIS A 74 -2.91 -10.41 7.18
C HIS A 74 -2.27 -9.59 8.30
N PRO A 75 -1.93 -10.21 9.45
CA PRO A 75 -1.39 -9.48 10.62
C PRO A 75 -0.10 -8.72 10.34
N ASP A 76 0.73 -9.23 9.44
CA ASP A 76 1.98 -8.59 9.02
C ASP A 76 1.76 -7.31 8.20
N HIS A 77 0.52 -7.00 7.81
CA HIS A 77 0.11 -5.74 7.19
C HIS A 77 -0.72 -4.84 8.12
N THR A 78 -1.32 -5.38 9.21
CA THR A 78 -2.33 -4.64 9.97
C THR A 78 -2.02 -4.43 11.45
N LEU A 79 -1.08 -5.20 12.06
CA LEU A 79 -0.94 -5.33 13.51
C LEU A 79 -0.65 -4.01 14.24
N ASN A 80 0.05 -3.06 13.62
CA ASN A 80 0.39 -1.77 14.23
C ASN A 80 -0.55 -0.62 13.83
N ALA A 81 -1.72 -0.92 13.25
CA ALA A 81 -2.74 0.09 12.93
C ALA A 81 -3.09 0.98 14.13
N ALA A 82 -3.12 0.43 15.34
CA ALA A 82 -3.41 1.15 16.57
C ALA A 82 -2.40 2.27 16.91
N LEU A 83 -1.28 2.40 16.22
CA LEU A 83 -0.39 3.55 16.34
C LEU A 83 -1.05 4.84 15.82
N PHE A 84 -2.01 4.74 14.89
CA PHE A 84 -2.64 5.85 14.17
C PHE A 84 -4.10 6.01 14.57
N ARG A 85 -4.35 6.26 15.85
CA ARG A 85 -5.69 6.22 16.48
C ARG A 85 -6.68 7.25 15.95
N THR A 86 -6.22 8.33 15.34
CA THR A 86 -7.04 9.41 14.81
C THR A 86 -7.28 9.27 13.29
N ALA A 87 -6.61 8.31 12.65
CA ALA A 87 -6.72 8.09 11.22
C ALA A 87 -8.04 7.40 10.85
N ARG A 88 -8.48 7.62 9.62
CA ARG A 88 -9.47 6.74 8.96
C ARG A 88 -8.74 5.50 8.46
N PHE A 89 -9.38 4.35 8.55
CA PHE A 89 -8.80 3.10 8.06
C PHE A 89 -9.53 2.67 6.79
N HIS A 90 -8.79 2.27 5.77
CA HIS A 90 -9.30 1.89 4.46
C HIS A 90 -8.89 0.47 4.12
N ASP A 91 -9.83 -0.32 3.66
CA ASP A 91 -9.60 -1.65 3.06
C ASP A 91 -10.35 -1.79 1.72
N HIS A 92 -10.59 -3.01 1.27
CA HIS A 92 -11.23 -3.27 -0.02
C HIS A 92 -12.73 -2.90 -0.06
N TRP A 93 -13.44 -2.83 1.05
CA TRP A 93 -14.90 -2.63 1.10
C TRP A 93 -15.39 -1.48 1.96
N ALA A 94 -14.53 -0.86 2.79
CA ALA A 94 -15.01 0.15 3.72
C ALA A 94 -13.98 1.24 4.04
N VAL A 95 -14.47 2.29 4.68
CA VAL A 95 -13.70 3.27 5.45
C VAL A 95 -14.21 3.23 6.88
N TYR A 96 -13.30 3.10 7.84
CA TYR A 96 -13.58 3.07 9.26
C TYR A 96 -13.11 4.38 9.90
N ASN A 97 -13.96 4.99 10.72
CA ASN A 97 -13.62 6.18 11.48
C ASN A 97 -14.18 6.06 12.89
N GLY A 98 -13.32 5.83 13.87
CA GLY A 98 -13.72 5.48 15.22
C GLY A 98 -14.50 4.17 15.24
N ASP A 99 -15.77 4.23 15.65
CA ASP A 99 -16.72 3.10 15.64
C ASP A 99 -17.67 3.12 14.42
N GLN A 100 -17.47 4.04 13.48
CA GLN A 100 -18.29 4.17 12.28
C GLN A 100 -17.71 3.36 11.14
N TRP A 101 -18.57 2.62 10.46
CA TRP A 101 -18.26 1.78 9.32
C TRP A 101 -19.01 2.32 8.09
N HIS A 102 -18.26 2.85 7.11
CA HIS A 102 -18.81 3.40 5.87
C HIS A 102 -18.47 2.47 4.70
N TRP A 103 -19.47 1.72 4.24
CA TRP A 103 -19.32 0.82 3.10
C TRP A 103 -19.00 1.58 1.82
N ARG A 104 -17.97 1.12 1.13
CA ARG A 104 -17.60 1.57 -0.23
C ARG A 104 -16.77 0.49 -0.91
N ASP A 105 -16.80 0.43 -2.24
CA ASP A 105 -15.84 -0.39 -2.99
C ASP A 105 -14.49 0.36 -3.08
N ALA A 106 -13.38 -0.37 -2.96
CA ALA A 106 -12.06 0.19 -3.19
C ALA A 106 -11.81 0.48 -4.68
N GLU A 107 -12.52 -0.21 -5.57
CA GLU A 107 -12.33 -0.02 -7.00
C GLU A 107 -12.61 1.41 -7.44
N GLY A 108 -11.54 2.11 -7.86
CA GLY A 108 -11.61 3.50 -8.32
C GLY A 108 -11.81 4.55 -7.22
N HIS A 109 -11.80 4.15 -5.93
CA HIS A 109 -11.93 5.12 -4.83
C HIS A 109 -10.72 6.02 -4.74
N CYS A 110 -10.93 7.33 -4.71
CA CYS A 110 -9.88 8.35 -4.59
C CYS A 110 -9.88 8.93 -3.17
N LEU A 111 -8.74 8.86 -2.48
CA LEU A 111 -8.51 9.61 -1.24
C LEU A 111 -8.26 11.09 -1.57
N THR A 112 -7.51 11.31 -2.66
CA THR A 112 -7.26 12.61 -3.29
C THR A 112 -7.19 12.42 -4.81
N PRO A 113 -7.11 13.47 -5.64
CA PRO A 113 -6.85 13.30 -7.07
C PRO A 113 -5.54 12.56 -7.40
N SER A 114 -4.54 12.60 -6.50
CA SER A 114 -3.26 11.89 -6.67
C SER A 114 -3.23 10.50 -6.02
N ILE A 115 -4.21 10.12 -5.21
CA ILE A 115 -4.20 8.83 -4.47
C ILE A 115 -5.47 8.07 -4.77
N ARG A 116 -5.33 6.94 -5.48
CA ARG A 116 -6.43 6.08 -5.92
C ARG A 116 -6.23 4.65 -5.45
N LEU A 117 -7.30 4.01 -5.00
CA LEU A 117 -7.34 2.58 -4.71
C LEU A 117 -7.92 1.82 -5.92
N ILE A 118 -7.39 0.63 -6.17
CA ILE A 118 -7.94 -0.33 -7.13
C ILE A 118 -7.93 -1.73 -6.51
N ARG A 119 -8.90 -2.56 -6.88
CA ARG A 119 -8.93 -3.97 -6.45
C ARG A 119 -7.94 -4.78 -7.27
N THR A 120 -7.12 -5.55 -6.57
CA THR A 120 -6.10 -6.42 -7.16
C THR A 120 -6.04 -7.76 -6.44
N PRO A 121 -7.18 -8.53 -6.40
CA PRO A 121 -7.23 -9.80 -5.70
C PRO A 121 -6.21 -10.78 -6.29
N GLY A 122 -5.81 -11.75 -5.48
CA GLY A 122 -4.91 -12.82 -5.92
C GLY A 122 -4.17 -13.48 -4.78
N HIS A 123 -3.42 -12.73 -3.98
CA HIS A 123 -2.82 -13.24 -2.74
C HIS A 123 -3.94 -13.52 -1.72
N THR A 124 -4.87 -12.60 -1.56
CA THR A 124 -6.17 -12.80 -0.92
C THR A 124 -7.29 -12.33 -1.86
N PRO A 125 -8.59 -12.68 -1.58
CA PRO A 125 -9.72 -12.11 -2.32
C PRO A 125 -9.88 -10.60 -2.11
N GLU A 126 -9.25 -10.07 -1.08
CA GLU A 126 -9.45 -8.72 -0.53
C GLU A 126 -8.34 -7.74 -0.93
N ASP A 127 -7.33 -8.20 -1.69
CA ASP A 127 -6.18 -7.35 -2.01
C ASP A 127 -6.60 -6.10 -2.78
N ILE A 128 -6.01 -4.99 -2.37
CA ILE A 128 -6.07 -3.71 -3.08
C ILE A 128 -4.66 -3.14 -3.31
N THR A 129 -4.54 -2.35 -4.34
CA THR A 129 -3.35 -1.56 -4.64
C THR A 129 -3.66 -0.08 -4.44
N THR A 130 -2.75 0.64 -3.78
CA THR A 130 -2.78 2.10 -3.70
C THR A 130 -1.89 2.67 -4.81
N LEU A 131 -2.50 3.35 -5.77
CA LEU A 131 -1.81 4.07 -6.84
C LEU A 131 -1.62 5.53 -6.44
N VAL A 132 -0.39 6.03 -6.55
CA VAL A 132 0.00 7.37 -6.12
C VAL A 132 0.66 8.10 -7.28
N GLY A 133 0.04 9.19 -7.74
CA GLY A 133 0.60 10.10 -8.73
C GLY A 133 1.61 11.04 -8.09
N THR A 134 2.87 10.94 -8.49
CA THR A 134 3.98 11.80 -8.03
C THR A 134 4.60 12.55 -9.20
N ALA A 135 5.47 13.52 -8.90
CA ALA A 135 6.23 14.24 -9.93
C ALA A 135 7.12 13.31 -10.77
N ASP A 136 7.55 12.18 -10.18
CA ASP A 136 8.45 11.20 -10.82
C ASP A 136 7.70 10.03 -11.50
N GLY A 137 6.37 10.06 -11.51
CA GLY A 137 5.52 9.02 -12.10
C GLY A 137 4.53 8.42 -11.11
N VAL A 138 3.94 7.29 -11.48
CA VAL A 138 2.96 6.56 -10.66
C VAL A 138 3.66 5.52 -9.81
N VAL A 139 3.45 5.59 -8.50
CA VAL A 139 3.91 4.60 -7.52
C VAL A 139 2.75 3.69 -7.14
N ALA A 140 2.97 2.38 -7.17
CA ALA A 140 2.00 1.36 -6.76
C ALA A 140 2.45 0.67 -5.47
N PHE A 141 1.74 0.88 -4.36
CA PHE A 141 1.87 0.08 -3.14
C PHE A 141 0.95 -1.13 -3.28
N THR A 142 1.51 -2.35 -3.31
CA THR A 142 0.75 -3.54 -3.71
C THR A 142 1.35 -4.83 -3.16
N HIS A 143 0.52 -5.83 -2.88
CA HIS A 143 0.97 -7.19 -2.52
C HIS A 143 0.92 -8.18 -3.71
N LEU A 144 0.84 -7.69 -4.94
CA LEU A 144 0.96 -8.52 -6.14
C LEU A 144 2.37 -9.13 -6.31
N TRP A 145 3.37 -8.56 -5.67
CA TRP A 145 4.75 -9.06 -5.57
C TRP A 145 5.19 -9.10 -4.11
N ASN A 146 5.87 -10.17 -3.69
CA ASN A 146 6.55 -10.17 -2.40
C ASN A 146 7.73 -9.18 -2.39
N ASP A 147 8.60 -9.30 -3.40
CA ASP A 147 9.74 -8.42 -3.65
C ASP A 147 10.06 -8.41 -5.16
N ALA A 148 11.08 -7.69 -5.56
CA ALA A 148 11.47 -7.56 -6.98
C ALA A 148 11.86 -8.89 -7.65
N THR A 149 12.28 -9.89 -6.89
CA THR A 149 12.81 -11.17 -7.39
C THR A 149 11.85 -12.34 -7.15
N ALA A 150 11.05 -12.27 -6.11
CA ALA A 150 10.14 -13.33 -5.70
C ALA A 150 8.69 -12.94 -6.00
N ALA A 151 8.09 -13.65 -6.91
CA ALA A 151 6.72 -13.41 -7.31
C ALA A 151 5.69 -13.66 -6.18
N GLY A 152 6.01 -14.51 -5.19
CA GLY A 152 5.09 -14.82 -4.09
C GLY A 152 3.91 -15.71 -4.48
N ASP A 153 3.91 -16.25 -5.70
CA ASP A 153 2.78 -16.99 -6.29
C ASP A 153 2.33 -18.19 -5.46
N ARG A 154 3.28 -18.84 -4.76
CA ARG A 154 2.97 -19.98 -3.86
C ARG A 154 1.99 -19.69 -2.74
N HIS A 155 1.77 -18.42 -2.41
CA HIS A 155 0.85 -17.99 -1.35
C HIS A 155 -0.46 -17.41 -1.91
N ALA A 156 -0.58 -17.30 -3.24
CA ALA A 156 -1.79 -16.80 -3.86
C ALA A 156 -2.95 -17.79 -3.74
N VAL A 157 -4.13 -17.27 -3.41
CA VAL A 157 -5.37 -18.05 -3.40
C VAL A 157 -6.00 -18.13 -4.80
N ASP A 158 -5.67 -17.17 -5.68
CA ASP A 158 -6.11 -17.09 -7.07
C ASP A 158 -4.98 -16.56 -7.96
N LEU A 159 -4.30 -17.47 -8.67
CA LEU A 159 -3.17 -17.16 -9.54
C LEU A 159 -3.59 -16.36 -10.78
N ASP A 160 -4.75 -16.65 -11.35
CA ASP A 160 -5.24 -15.97 -12.55
C ASP A 160 -5.56 -14.52 -12.23
N ALA A 161 -6.21 -14.27 -11.10
CA ALA A 161 -6.48 -12.91 -10.60
C ALA A 161 -5.17 -12.18 -10.27
N LEU A 162 -4.20 -12.83 -9.60
CA LEU A 162 -2.89 -12.26 -9.29
C LEU A 162 -2.18 -11.79 -10.57
N HIS A 163 -2.09 -12.66 -11.59
CA HIS A 163 -1.45 -12.32 -12.85
C HIS A 163 -2.21 -11.24 -13.64
N ALA A 164 -3.55 -11.23 -13.56
CA ALA A 164 -4.35 -10.15 -14.14
C ALA A 164 -4.06 -8.80 -13.43
N GLY A 165 -3.99 -8.81 -12.10
CA GLY A 165 -3.62 -7.65 -11.29
C GLY A 165 -2.23 -7.11 -11.64
N ARG A 166 -1.22 -7.99 -11.78
CA ARG A 166 0.13 -7.61 -12.20
C ARG A 166 0.12 -6.89 -13.55
N ARG A 167 -0.53 -7.47 -14.57
CA ARG A 167 -0.63 -6.84 -15.89
C ARG A 167 -1.30 -5.46 -15.81
N ARG A 168 -2.33 -5.33 -14.98
CA ARG A 168 -3.05 -4.07 -14.76
C ARG A 168 -2.13 -3.01 -14.13
N VAL A 169 -1.42 -3.35 -13.06
CA VAL A 169 -0.51 -2.43 -12.35
C VAL A 169 0.68 -2.07 -13.23
N LEU A 170 1.30 -3.03 -13.92
CA LEU A 170 2.43 -2.79 -14.85
C LEU A 170 2.07 -1.88 -16.02
N ALA A 171 0.79 -1.75 -16.37
CA ALA A 171 0.35 -0.83 -17.44
C ALA A 171 0.36 0.64 -17.01
N VAL A 172 0.45 0.93 -15.70
CA VAL A 172 0.31 2.29 -15.19
C VAL A 172 1.41 2.72 -14.21
N ALA A 173 2.05 1.78 -13.50
CA ALA A 173 3.04 2.08 -12.48
C ALA A 173 4.45 2.25 -13.06
N ASP A 174 5.14 3.29 -12.62
CA ASP A 174 6.55 3.57 -12.91
C ASP A 174 7.45 3.04 -11.78
N ILE A 175 6.91 2.93 -10.56
CA ILE A 175 7.56 2.36 -9.38
C ILE A 175 6.60 1.41 -8.69
N ILE A 176 7.10 0.24 -8.27
CA ILE A 176 6.37 -0.73 -7.46
C ILE A 176 6.97 -0.77 -6.06
N VAL A 177 6.13 -0.61 -5.03
CA VAL A 177 6.44 -0.88 -3.63
C VAL A 177 5.77 -2.21 -3.28
N PRO A 178 6.56 -3.30 -3.19
CA PRO A 178 6.04 -4.65 -2.97
C PRO A 178 5.70 -4.89 -1.50
N GLY A 179 4.99 -5.98 -1.23
CA GLY A 179 4.57 -6.36 0.13
C GLY A 179 5.71 -6.52 1.12
N HIS A 180 6.86 -7.10 0.71
CA HIS A 180 7.94 -7.50 1.61
C HIS A 180 9.35 -7.18 1.10
N GLY A 181 9.54 -6.09 0.38
CA GLY A 181 10.83 -5.75 -0.20
C GLY A 181 11.02 -4.28 -0.49
N ALA A 182 12.18 -3.93 -1.01
CA ALA A 182 12.47 -2.58 -1.45
C ALA A 182 11.64 -2.20 -2.69
N ALA A 183 11.33 -0.91 -2.81
CA ALA A 183 10.73 -0.37 -4.02
C ALA A 183 11.63 -0.59 -5.24
N PHE A 184 11.03 -0.82 -6.40
CA PHE A 184 11.75 -1.04 -7.66
C PHE A 184 11.00 -0.47 -8.86
N ALA A 185 11.75 -0.11 -9.91
CA ALA A 185 11.17 0.20 -11.21
C ALA A 185 10.94 -1.11 -11.98
N PRO A 186 9.72 -1.35 -12.49
CA PRO A 186 9.45 -2.56 -13.26
C PRO A 186 10.18 -2.56 -14.61
N ASP A 187 10.58 -3.73 -15.06
CA ASP A 187 11.24 -3.95 -16.35
C ASP A 187 10.69 -5.19 -17.08
N SER A 188 11.35 -5.61 -18.15
CA SER A 188 10.93 -6.77 -18.94
C SER A 188 11.07 -8.12 -18.20
N ALA A 189 11.88 -8.17 -17.13
CA ALA A 189 12.09 -9.36 -16.29
C ALA A 189 11.12 -9.41 -15.10
N THR A 190 10.40 -8.32 -14.82
CA THR A 190 9.43 -8.28 -13.73
C THR A 190 8.33 -9.33 -13.94
N PRO A 191 8.07 -10.22 -12.96
CA PRO A 191 7.05 -11.28 -13.05
C PRO A 191 5.65 -10.70 -13.35
N ARG A 192 4.93 -11.38 -14.26
CA ARG A 192 3.60 -10.97 -14.75
C ARG A 192 2.54 -11.97 -14.40
#